data_0f0fe5a2899c3c6fc882b3cca87d5977
#
_entry.id   0f0fe5a2899c3c6fc882b3cca87d5977
#
_cell.length_a   1.000
_cell.length_b   1.000
_cell.length_c   1.000
_cell.angle_alpha   90.00
_cell.angle_beta   90.00
_cell.angle_gamma   90.00
#
_symmetry.space_group_name_H-M   'P 1'
#
loop_
_entity.id
_entity.type
_entity.pdbx_description
1 polymer ?
#
loop_
_entity_poly.entity_id
_entity_poly.type
_entity_poly.pdbx_seq_one_letter_code
_entity_poly.pdbx_strand_id
1 'polypeptide(L)'
;MQKIYARLSLVNIPLTFVTTMMVVCFLSLIFMNPELVDEFAAFWNRLIANYFAGYLIWVVALVTIFTLLIAFTPYGSLRLGKDNERPEFSRFSWFSMLFGAGVGTGILFFGVAEPISHLQNNPFLSIEGAEPLSSEAAVIAQRITLFHWGLNGWACYSIVGLCLGYFSYRKGLPLTIRSALHPIIGDKIYGIAGDLIDLVAVFSTLFGITVSLGLGASQMSSGIEYLFGTTITPMFKLSVVLVVSIIATVSVVSGLKRGIKFLSETNIWLCLILLSFILFAGPTIVILSSLFSGTLDYISSVIPLSFWVDPSIEKTWSTSWTLFYWGWWIAWGPFVGMFMARISRGRTIREYVLGTIIFPVAIGFIWLIVFGATALHIQSSGPGGLVEAVNEDISQAVFRTYELLNVDW
;
A
#
# COMPACT_ATOMS: atom_id res chain seq x y z
N MET A 1 23.43 -19.04 -26.63
CA MET A 1 22.38 -20.05 -26.39
C MET A 1 22.47 -20.67 -25.00
N GLN A 2 23.59 -21.25 -24.53
CA GLN A 2 23.69 -21.87 -23.18
C GLN A 2 23.29 -20.92 -22.01
N LYS A 3 23.63 -19.63 -22.04
CA LYS A 3 23.21 -18.64 -21.01
C LYS A 3 21.71 -18.37 -21.03
N ILE A 4 21.05 -18.50 -22.15
CA ILE A 4 19.59 -18.33 -22.28
C ILE A 4 18.88 -19.58 -21.74
N TYR A 5 19.37 -20.77 -22.08
CA TYR A 5 18.83 -22.03 -21.53
C TYR A 5 19.00 -22.12 -20.01
N ALA A 6 20.14 -21.71 -19.45
CA ALA A 6 20.39 -21.68 -18.03
C ALA A 6 19.48 -20.64 -17.29
N ARG A 7 19.04 -19.58 -17.96
CA ARG A 7 18.07 -18.61 -17.39
C ARG A 7 16.63 -19.12 -17.51
N LEU A 8 16.28 -19.82 -18.58
CA LEU A 8 14.95 -20.40 -18.75
C LEU A 8 14.69 -21.57 -17.78
N SER A 9 15.72 -22.28 -17.32
CA SER A 9 15.59 -23.32 -16.29
C SER A 9 15.24 -22.78 -14.89
N LEU A 10 15.35 -21.45 -14.67
CA LEU A 10 14.93 -20.78 -13.43
C LEU A 10 13.45 -20.35 -13.46
N VAL A 11 12.77 -20.47 -14.60
CA VAL A 11 11.37 -20.07 -14.76
C VAL A 11 10.50 -21.31 -14.72
N ASN A 12 9.48 -21.30 -13.90
CA ASN A 12 8.43 -22.34 -13.94
C ASN A 12 7.57 -22.12 -15.19
N ILE A 13 7.96 -22.76 -16.30
CA ILE A 13 7.32 -22.58 -17.61
C ILE A 13 5.82 -22.90 -17.58
N PRO A 14 5.33 -24.02 -16.99
CA PRO A 14 3.91 -24.28 -16.88
C PRO A 14 3.15 -23.18 -16.14
N LEU A 15 3.66 -22.74 -14.99
CA LEU A 15 3.03 -21.67 -14.19
C LEU A 15 2.97 -20.35 -14.99
N THR A 16 4.07 -19.97 -15.63
CA THR A 16 4.13 -18.76 -16.46
C THR A 16 3.14 -18.83 -17.62
N PHE A 17 3.04 -19.98 -18.29
CA PHE A 17 2.10 -20.17 -19.40
C PHE A 17 0.64 -20.03 -18.92
N VAL A 18 0.27 -20.74 -17.85
CA VAL A 18 -1.08 -20.67 -17.28
C VAL A 18 -1.41 -19.25 -16.86
N THR A 19 -0.51 -18.57 -16.14
CA THR A 19 -0.70 -17.17 -15.73
C THR A 19 -0.92 -16.26 -16.94
N THR A 20 -0.07 -16.37 -17.96
CA THR A 20 -0.19 -15.55 -19.18
C THR A 20 -1.53 -15.79 -19.89
N MET A 21 -1.93 -17.05 -20.04
CA MET A 21 -3.22 -17.40 -20.65
C MET A 21 -4.40 -16.81 -19.87
N MET A 22 -4.37 -16.91 -18.55
CA MET A 22 -5.44 -16.34 -17.72
C MET A 22 -5.50 -14.82 -17.84
N VAL A 23 -4.34 -14.13 -17.86
CA VAL A 23 -4.30 -12.66 -18.07
C VAL A 23 -4.86 -12.29 -19.44
N VAL A 24 -4.45 -13.00 -20.50
CA VAL A 24 -4.95 -12.76 -21.86
C VAL A 24 -6.47 -13.00 -21.91
N CYS A 25 -6.97 -14.07 -21.31
CA CYS A 25 -8.41 -14.35 -21.25
C CYS A 25 -9.15 -13.25 -20.50
N PHE A 26 -8.62 -12.79 -19.36
CA PHE A 26 -9.24 -11.72 -18.57
C PHE A 26 -9.28 -10.39 -19.35
N LEU A 27 -8.17 -10.01 -19.97
CA LEU A 27 -8.12 -8.80 -20.82
C LEU A 27 -9.07 -8.93 -22.02
N SER A 28 -9.14 -10.10 -22.66
CA SER A 28 -10.09 -10.33 -23.76
C SER A 28 -11.53 -10.16 -23.30
N LEU A 29 -11.86 -10.65 -22.11
CA LEU A 29 -13.19 -10.48 -21.50
C LEU A 29 -13.50 -8.98 -21.26
N ILE A 30 -12.56 -8.21 -20.72
CA ILE A 30 -12.74 -6.76 -20.52
C ILE A 30 -13.06 -6.05 -21.84
N PHE A 31 -12.35 -6.40 -22.93
CA PHE A 31 -12.59 -5.77 -24.23
C PHE A 31 -13.85 -6.25 -24.94
N MET A 32 -14.22 -7.51 -24.78
CA MET A 32 -15.39 -8.10 -25.47
C MET A 32 -16.70 -7.85 -24.73
N ASN A 33 -16.67 -7.84 -23.41
CA ASN A 33 -17.86 -7.69 -22.58
C ASN A 33 -17.51 -7.03 -21.24
N PRO A 34 -17.29 -5.69 -21.20
CA PRO A 34 -16.95 -4.96 -19.98
C PRO A 34 -18.07 -5.07 -18.93
N GLU A 35 -19.35 -5.10 -19.34
CA GLU A 35 -20.50 -5.19 -18.44
C GLU A 35 -20.46 -6.50 -17.62
N LEU A 36 -20.12 -7.62 -18.24
CA LEU A 36 -19.97 -8.90 -17.54
C LEU A 36 -18.85 -8.84 -16.48
N VAL A 37 -17.75 -8.12 -16.78
CA VAL A 37 -16.64 -7.97 -15.82
C VAL A 37 -17.08 -7.11 -14.65
N ASP A 38 -17.82 -6.03 -14.91
CA ASP A 38 -18.38 -5.17 -13.86
C ASP A 38 -19.39 -5.91 -12.97
N GLU A 39 -20.29 -6.68 -13.57
CA GLU A 39 -21.23 -7.53 -12.82
C GLU A 39 -20.52 -8.57 -11.97
N PHE A 40 -19.49 -9.22 -12.51
CA PHE A 40 -18.66 -10.18 -11.80
C PHE A 40 -17.93 -9.53 -10.62
N ALA A 41 -17.33 -8.36 -10.84
CA ALA A 41 -16.65 -7.60 -9.78
C ALA A 41 -17.65 -7.16 -8.69
N ALA A 42 -18.82 -6.65 -9.08
CA ALA A 42 -19.87 -6.25 -8.15
C ALA A 42 -20.41 -7.44 -7.34
N PHE A 43 -20.57 -8.61 -7.97
CA PHE A 43 -20.97 -9.85 -7.29
C PHE A 43 -19.98 -10.23 -6.19
N TRP A 44 -18.69 -10.28 -6.52
CA TRP A 44 -17.64 -10.63 -5.55
C TRP A 44 -17.50 -9.60 -4.44
N ASN A 45 -17.59 -8.31 -4.76
CA ASN A 45 -17.57 -7.24 -3.76
C ASN A 45 -18.74 -7.41 -2.76
N ARG A 46 -19.96 -7.65 -3.24
CA ARG A 46 -21.12 -7.91 -2.37
C ARG A 46 -20.93 -9.16 -1.52
N LEU A 47 -20.41 -10.24 -2.10
CA LEU A 47 -20.15 -11.49 -1.38
C LEU A 47 -19.10 -11.26 -0.27
N ILE A 48 -18.01 -10.57 -0.56
CA ILE A 48 -16.98 -10.24 0.42
C ILE A 48 -17.55 -9.35 1.52
N ALA A 49 -18.26 -8.28 1.17
CA ALA A 49 -18.85 -7.36 2.12
C ALA A 49 -19.84 -8.03 3.06
N ASN A 50 -20.70 -8.90 2.54
CA ASN A 50 -21.77 -9.51 3.32
C ASN A 50 -21.29 -10.68 4.19
N TYR A 51 -20.37 -11.51 3.69
CA TYR A 51 -20.01 -12.76 4.35
C TYR A 51 -18.58 -12.80 4.88
N PHE A 52 -17.65 -12.03 4.33
CA PHE A 52 -16.24 -12.10 4.66
C PHE A 52 -15.67 -10.81 5.28
N ALA A 53 -16.45 -9.72 5.37
CA ALA A 53 -15.97 -8.45 5.93
C ALA A 53 -15.42 -8.62 7.34
N GLY A 54 -16.20 -9.21 8.24
CA GLY A 54 -15.75 -9.46 9.61
C GLY A 54 -14.53 -10.36 9.67
N TYR A 55 -14.49 -11.42 8.85
CA TYR A 55 -13.34 -12.32 8.77
C TYR A 55 -12.06 -11.57 8.34
N LEU A 56 -12.11 -10.75 7.29
CA LEU A 56 -10.96 -9.99 6.80
C LEU A 56 -10.46 -8.99 7.86
N ILE A 57 -11.38 -8.24 8.48
CA ILE A 57 -11.06 -7.27 9.53
C ILE A 57 -10.35 -7.97 10.69
N TRP A 58 -10.92 -9.06 11.20
CA TRP A 58 -10.35 -9.78 12.34
C TRP A 58 -9.03 -10.47 12.00
N VAL A 59 -8.90 -11.05 10.80
CA VAL A 59 -7.64 -11.68 10.38
C VAL A 59 -6.52 -10.64 10.32
N VAL A 60 -6.75 -9.46 9.74
CA VAL A 60 -5.74 -8.40 9.68
C VAL A 60 -5.38 -7.91 11.08
N ALA A 61 -6.36 -7.72 11.96
CA ALA A 61 -6.10 -7.34 13.36
C ALA A 61 -5.27 -8.39 14.10
N LEU A 62 -5.64 -9.67 14.00
CA LEU A 62 -4.92 -10.77 14.66
C LEU A 62 -3.51 -10.96 14.09
N VAL A 63 -3.34 -10.82 12.78
CA VAL A 63 -2.01 -10.84 12.13
C VAL A 63 -1.14 -9.70 12.66
N THR A 64 -1.71 -8.50 12.82
CA THR A 64 -0.99 -7.35 13.37
C THR A 64 -0.53 -7.62 14.80
N ILE A 65 -1.43 -8.07 15.66
CA ILE A 65 -1.13 -8.40 17.05
C ILE A 65 -0.07 -9.50 17.11
N PHE A 66 -0.25 -10.60 16.37
CA PHE A 66 0.69 -11.71 16.34
C PHE A 66 2.08 -11.27 15.90
N THR A 67 2.16 -10.50 14.80
CA THR A 67 3.43 -10.06 14.22
C THR A 67 4.18 -9.13 15.18
N LEU A 68 3.48 -8.24 15.87
CA LEU A 68 4.09 -7.38 16.88
C LEU A 68 4.51 -8.17 18.10
N LEU A 69 3.66 -9.05 18.62
CA LEU A 69 3.95 -9.81 19.83
C LEU A 69 5.16 -10.74 19.67
N ILE A 70 5.31 -11.42 18.52
CA ILE A 70 6.43 -12.34 18.30
C ILE A 70 7.79 -11.64 18.44
N ALA A 71 7.87 -10.34 18.13
CA ALA A 71 9.09 -9.57 18.30
C ALA A 71 9.53 -9.44 19.77
N PHE A 72 8.60 -9.50 20.72
CA PHE A 72 8.85 -9.36 22.15
C PHE A 72 8.99 -10.69 22.88
N THR A 73 8.74 -11.80 22.18
CA THR A 73 9.00 -13.15 22.72
C THR A 73 10.48 -13.53 22.61
N PRO A 74 10.92 -14.66 23.21
CA PRO A 74 12.25 -15.22 22.97
C PRO A 74 12.54 -15.51 21.50
N TYR A 75 11.51 -15.81 20.69
CA TYR A 75 11.64 -16.01 19.24
C TYR A 75 12.10 -14.75 18.51
N GLY A 76 11.86 -13.57 19.06
CA GLY A 76 12.35 -12.30 18.51
C GLY A 76 13.88 -12.24 18.36
N SER A 77 14.64 -13.03 19.11
CA SER A 77 16.10 -13.11 18.99
C SER A 77 16.59 -14.02 17.86
N LEU A 78 15.71 -14.89 17.31
CA LEU A 78 16.06 -15.76 16.18
C LEU A 78 16.40 -14.95 14.94
N ARG A 79 17.42 -15.40 14.19
CA ARG A 79 17.80 -14.76 12.92
C ARG A 79 17.05 -15.35 11.74
N LEU A 80 16.74 -14.50 10.78
CA LEU A 80 16.30 -14.90 9.45
C LEU A 80 17.52 -15.39 8.67
N GLY A 81 17.94 -16.62 8.97
CA GLY A 81 19.16 -17.24 8.49
C GLY A 81 19.81 -18.14 9.55
N LYS A 82 21.10 -18.43 9.40
CA LYS A 82 21.87 -19.17 10.39
C LYS A 82 22.15 -18.32 11.63
N ASP A 83 22.41 -18.93 12.78
CA ASP A 83 22.58 -18.19 14.04
C ASP A 83 23.78 -17.23 14.03
N ASN A 84 24.83 -17.55 13.28
CA ASN A 84 26.03 -16.72 13.11
C ASN A 84 25.97 -15.79 11.88
N GLU A 85 24.87 -15.81 11.11
CA GLU A 85 24.74 -15.02 9.89
C GLU A 85 24.54 -13.54 10.24
N ARG A 86 25.30 -12.67 9.56
CA ARG A 86 25.18 -11.21 9.73
C ARG A 86 24.29 -10.63 8.67
N PRO A 87 23.61 -9.50 8.93
CA PRO A 87 22.83 -8.79 7.91
C PRO A 87 23.66 -8.44 6.69
N GLU A 88 23.11 -8.67 5.49
CA GLU A 88 23.73 -8.36 4.20
C GLU A 88 23.86 -6.84 3.99
N PHE A 89 22.90 -6.07 4.51
CA PHE A 89 22.83 -4.62 4.34
C PHE A 89 23.03 -3.90 5.68
N SER A 90 23.66 -2.73 5.65
CA SER A 90 23.71 -1.81 6.80
C SER A 90 22.29 -1.41 7.23
N ARG A 91 22.11 -0.90 8.45
CA ARG A 91 20.81 -0.41 8.92
C ARG A 91 20.28 0.71 8.02
N PHE A 92 21.13 1.65 7.67
CA PHE A 92 20.75 2.77 6.81
C PHE A 92 20.28 2.31 5.43
N SER A 93 21.05 1.46 4.73
CA SER A 93 20.64 0.93 3.43
C SER A 93 19.35 0.11 3.51
N TRP A 94 19.18 -0.65 4.58
CA TRP A 94 18.00 -1.45 4.79
C TRP A 94 16.74 -0.58 4.99
N PHE A 95 16.82 0.44 5.84
CA PHE A 95 15.73 1.40 6.03
C PHE A 95 15.42 2.19 4.77
N SER A 96 16.46 2.59 4.00
CA SER A 96 16.25 3.27 2.72
C SER A 96 15.49 2.40 1.71
N MET A 97 15.79 1.10 1.66
CA MET A 97 15.06 0.16 0.79
C MET A 97 13.63 -0.08 1.27
N LEU A 98 13.40 -0.17 2.58
CA LEU A 98 12.05 -0.26 3.15
C LEU A 98 11.22 0.99 2.85
N PHE A 99 11.84 2.18 2.96
CA PHE A 99 11.20 3.44 2.59
C PHE A 99 10.79 3.46 1.13
N GLY A 100 11.71 3.11 0.22
CA GLY A 100 11.42 3.06 -1.22
C GLY A 100 10.32 2.06 -1.61
N ALA A 101 10.13 1.00 -0.81
CA ALA A 101 9.03 0.06 -1.00
C ALA A 101 7.70 0.57 -0.42
N GLY A 102 7.74 1.48 0.54
CA GLY A 102 6.58 1.94 1.31
C GLY A 102 5.97 3.25 0.85
N VAL A 103 6.79 4.14 0.30
CA VAL A 103 6.31 5.41 -0.26
C VAL A 103 5.99 5.20 -1.74
N GLY A 104 4.82 4.69 -1.98
CA GLY A 104 4.31 4.44 -3.32
C GLY A 104 3.30 5.49 -3.77
N THR A 105 2.76 5.31 -4.97
CA THR A 105 1.75 6.17 -5.59
C THR A 105 0.53 6.37 -4.70
N GLY A 106 0.13 5.33 -3.95
CA GLY A 106 -1.05 5.39 -3.09
C GLY A 106 -0.98 6.46 -2.02
N ILE A 107 0.15 6.63 -1.33
CA ILE A 107 0.28 7.62 -0.27
C ILE A 107 0.28 9.05 -0.83
N LEU A 108 0.77 9.24 -2.06
CA LEU A 108 0.67 10.52 -2.78
C LEU A 108 -0.77 10.82 -3.17
N PHE A 109 -1.47 9.81 -3.68
CA PHE A 109 -2.86 9.93 -4.15
C PHE A 109 -3.81 10.20 -2.98
N PHE A 110 -3.74 9.41 -1.93
CA PHE A 110 -4.68 9.43 -0.81
C PHE A 110 -4.29 10.41 0.31
N GLY A 111 -3.08 10.97 0.30
CA GLY A 111 -2.62 11.87 1.37
C GLY A 111 -3.47 13.12 1.58
N VAL A 112 -4.16 13.57 0.55
CA VAL A 112 -5.15 14.66 0.58
C VAL A 112 -6.56 14.12 0.40
N ALA A 113 -6.75 13.27 -0.62
CA ALA A 113 -8.07 12.82 -1.04
C ALA A 113 -8.82 12.06 0.06
N GLU A 114 -8.15 11.20 0.80
CA GLU A 114 -8.77 10.37 1.82
C GLU A 114 -9.27 11.19 3.03
N PRO A 115 -8.46 12.04 3.69
CA PRO A 115 -8.96 12.85 4.80
C PRO A 115 -10.10 13.79 4.38
N ILE A 116 -10.08 14.35 3.17
CA ILE A 116 -11.18 15.18 2.66
C ILE A 116 -12.44 14.37 2.39
N SER A 117 -12.31 13.15 1.89
CA SER A 117 -13.45 12.24 1.72
C SER A 117 -14.08 11.86 3.07
N HIS A 118 -13.25 11.53 4.05
CA HIS A 118 -13.71 11.18 5.40
C HIS A 118 -14.25 12.37 6.18
N LEU A 119 -13.83 13.59 5.89
CA LEU A 119 -14.37 14.80 6.47
C LEU A 119 -15.87 14.97 6.14
N GLN A 120 -16.27 14.50 4.95
CA GLN A 120 -17.65 14.62 4.49
C GLN A 120 -18.53 13.47 4.97
N ASN A 121 -18.02 12.25 4.93
CA ASN A 121 -18.84 11.06 5.18
C ASN A 121 -17.99 9.87 5.67
N ASN A 122 -18.28 9.44 6.87
CA ASN A 122 -17.80 8.19 7.44
C ASN A 122 -18.71 7.77 8.61
N PRO A 123 -18.80 6.48 8.97
CA PRO A 123 -19.69 6.00 10.02
C PRO A 123 -19.37 6.53 11.42
N PHE A 124 -18.12 6.91 11.67
CA PHE A 124 -17.67 7.38 12.98
C PHE A 124 -18.17 8.80 13.30
N LEU A 125 -18.55 9.59 12.29
CA LEU A 125 -19.23 10.89 12.52
C LEU A 125 -20.50 10.69 13.37
N SER A 126 -21.36 9.76 12.93
CA SER A 126 -22.59 9.45 13.67
C SER A 126 -22.30 8.76 15.01
N ILE A 127 -21.31 7.88 15.08
CA ILE A 127 -20.95 7.16 16.31
C ILE A 127 -20.43 8.12 17.39
N GLU A 128 -19.64 9.13 17.01
CA GLU A 128 -19.02 10.09 17.92
C GLU A 128 -19.81 11.40 18.04
N GLY A 129 -20.93 11.54 17.30
CA GLY A 129 -21.81 12.72 17.34
C GLY A 129 -21.16 13.97 16.69
N ALA A 130 -20.28 13.78 15.72
CA ALA A 130 -19.63 14.86 15.00
C ALA A 130 -20.42 15.22 13.73
N GLU A 131 -20.61 16.52 13.50
CA GLU A 131 -21.21 17.01 12.27
C GLU A 131 -20.21 16.95 11.11
N PRO A 132 -20.64 16.57 9.90
CA PRO A 132 -19.78 16.64 8.70
C PRO A 132 -19.14 18.02 8.54
N LEU A 133 -17.91 18.05 8.06
CA LEU A 133 -17.11 19.27 7.82
C LEU A 133 -16.72 20.06 9.08
N SER A 134 -17.03 19.56 10.28
CA SER A 134 -16.64 20.18 11.56
C SER A 134 -15.17 19.92 11.88
N SER A 135 -14.67 20.62 12.92
CA SER A 135 -13.33 20.37 13.48
C SER A 135 -13.19 18.97 14.08
N GLU A 136 -14.26 18.47 14.69
CA GLU A 136 -14.34 17.11 15.22
C GLU A 136 -14.28 16.08 14.07
N ALA A 137 -15.01 16.33 12.99
CA ALA A 137 -14.95 15.50 11.79
C ALA A 137 -13.54 15.47 11.18
N ALA A 138 -12.79 16.57 11.23
CA ALA A 138 -11.41 16.63 10.74
C ALA A 138 -10.46 15.72 11.55
N VAL A 139 -10.62 15.65 12.87
CA VAL A 139 -9.86 14.72 13.73
C VAL A 139 -10.17 13.27 13.38
N ILE A 140 -11.48 12.95 13.25
CA ILE A 140 -11.93 11.61 12.87
C ILE A 140 -11.40 11.23 11.48
N ALA A 141 -11.48 12.12 10.51
CA ALA A 141 -11.00 11.91 9.16
C ALA A 141 -9.49 11.60 9.11
N GLN A 142 -8.70 12.38 9.84
CA GLN A 142 -7.25 12.15 9.95
C GLN A 142 -6.95 10.81 10.63
N ARG A 143 -7.67 10.45 11.69
CA ARG A 143 -7.55 9.17 12.41
C ARG A 143 -7.80 7.98 11.49
N ILE A 144 -8.88 8.01 10.71
CA ILE A 144 -9.23 6.94 9.77
C ILE A 144 -8.15 6.80 8.69
N THR A 145 -7.67 7.91 8.14
CA THR A 145 -6.57 7.91 7.18
C THR A 145 -5.32 7.25 7.76
N LEU A 146 -4.92 7.62 8.99
CA LEU A 146 -3.78 6.99 9.66
C LEU A 146 -4.03 5.50 9.95
N PHE A 147 -5.28 5.11 10.21
CA PHE A 147 -5.65 3.71 10.43
C PHE A 147 -5.46 2.86 9.18
N HIS A 148 -5.89 3.31 8.03
CA HIS A 148 -5.75 2.57 6.77
C HIS A 148 -4.30 2.41 6.32
N TRP A 149 -3.42 3.35 6.66
CA TRP A 149 -2.00 3.37 6.30
C TRP A 149 -1.06 2.97 7.45
N GLY A 150 -1.62 2.62 8.60
CA GLY A 150 -0.91 2.36 9.84
C GLY A 150 -0.45 0.90 9.99
N LEU A 151 -0.39 0.47 11.26
CA LEU A 151 0.17 -0.82 11.68
C LEU A 151 -0.44 -2.02 10.95
N ASN A 152 -1.75 -2.00 10.70
CA ASN A 152 -2.50 -3.11 10.13
C ASN A 152 -2.07 -3.42 8.69
N GLY A 153 -1.94 -2.40 7.86
CA GLY A 153 -1.48 -2.57 6.49
C GLY A 153 -0.04 -3.12 6.42
N TRP A 154 0.88 -2.50 7.16
CA TRP A 154 2.27 -2.93 7.18
C TRP A 154 2.48 -4.32 7.79
N ALA A 155 1.64 -4.72 8.74
CA ALA A 155 1.66 -6.07 9.30
C ALA A 155 1.33 -7.14 8.25
N CYS A 156 0.43 -6.86 7.30
CA CYS A 156 0.13 -7.76 6.18
C CYS A 156 1.39 -8.09 5.35
N TYR A 157 2.23 -7.10 5.10
CA TYR A 157 3.50 -7.33 4.41
C TYR A 157 4.54 -8.01 5.29
N SER A 158 4.64 -7.55 6.54
CA SER A 158 5.63 -8.04 7.49
C SER A 158 5.46 -9.52 7.78
N ILE A 159 4.23 -10.01 7.99
CA ILE A 159 3.99 -11.44 8.26
C ILE A 159 4.40 -12.32 7.08
N VAL A 160 4.07 -11.92 5.86
CA VAL A 160 4.47 -12.66 4.65
C VAL A 160 5.98 -12.74 4.54
N GLY A 161 6.67 -11.60 4.67
CA GLY A 161 8.12 -11.57 4.59
C GLY A 161 8.79 -12.30 5.77
N LEU A 162 8.20 -12.28 6.96
CA LEU A 162 8.67 -13.05 8.11
C LEU A 162 8.62 -14.56 7.83
N CYS A 163 7.48 -15.04 7.33
CA CYS A 163 7.31 -16.45 6.97
C CYS A 163 8.31 -16.85 5.87
N LEU A 164 8.41 -16.07 4.81
CA LEU A 164 9.34 -16.34 3.71
C LEU A 164 10.80 -16.33 4.20
N GLY A 165 11.21 -15.33 4.96
CA GLY A 165 12.55 -15.23 5.50
C GLY A 165 12.89 -16.40 6.43
N TYR A 166 11.97 -16.77 7.30
CA TYR A 166 12.17 -17.90 8.21
C TYR A 166 12.26 -19.24 7.47
N PHE A 167 11.26 -19.55 6.65
CA PHE A 167 11.22 -20.86 5.97
C PHE A 167 12.31 -21.01 4.91
N SER A 168 12.66 -19.95 4.19
CA SER A 168 13.70 -20.04 3.16
C SER A 168 15.10 -20.01 3.77
N TYR A 169 15.43 -19.02 4.60
CA TYR A 169 16.81 -18.86 5.04
C TYR A 169 17.18 -19.74 6.22
N ARG A 170 16.21 -20.10 7.09
CA ARG A 170 16.47 -20.94 8.24
C ARG A 170 16.14 -22.42 8.01
N LYS A 171 15.10 -22.71 7.21
CA LYS A 171 14.66 -24.08 6.92
C LYS A 171 15.11 -24.59 5.55
N GLY A 172 15.68 -23.73 4.68
CA GLY A 172 16.21 -24.10 3.39
C GLY A 172 15.17 -24.35 2.29
N LEU A 173 13.92 -23.89 2.52
CA LEU A 173 12.86 -24.00 1.50
C LEU A 173 13.01 -22.93 0.41
N PRO A 174 12.36 -23.08 -0.75
CA PRO A 174 12.35 -22.05 -1.82
C PRO A 174 11.85 -20.70 -1.30
N LEU A 175 12.37 -19.59 -1.84
CA LEU A 175 11.88 -18.24 -1.53
C LEU A 175 10.64 -17.92 -2.37
N THR A 176 9.55 -18.64 -2.12
CA THR A 176 8.25 -18.51 -2.79
C THR A 176 7.12 -18.65 -1.78
N ILE A 177 5.94 -18.13 -2.11
CA ILE A 177 4.80 -18.09 -1.17
C ILE A 177 4.38 -19.47 -0.70
N ARG A 178 4.49 -20.50 -1.58
CA ARG A 178 4.20 -21.89 -1.21
C ARG A 178 4.96 -22.37 0.03
N SER A 179 6.17 -21.86 0.25
CA SER A 179 7.02 -22.26 1.39
C SER A 179 6.46 -21.84 2.73
N ALA A 180 5.69 -20.74 2.79
CA ALA A 180 5.01 -20.31 4.00
C ALA A 180 3.95 -21.32 4.48
N LEU A 181 3.39 -22.12 3.56
CA LEU A 181 2.37 -23.14 3.86
C LEU A 181 2.95 -24.54 4.10
N HIS A 182 4.28 -24.70 4.03
CA HIS A 182 4.92 -25.99 4.29
C HIS A 182 4.53 -26.63 5.65
N PRO A 183 4.40 -25.88 6.77
CA PRO A 183 3.96 -26.48 8.04
C PRO A 183 2.56 -27.10 8.00
N ILE A 184 1.71 -26.69 7.05
CA ILE A 184 0.32 -27.13 6.93
C ILE A 184 0.20 -28.29 5.94
N ILE A 185 0.83 -28.18 4.78
CA ILE A 185 0.66 -29.13 3.67
C ILE A 185 1.90 -29.97 3.38
N GLY A 186 3.00 -29.76 4.12
CA GLY A 186 4.24 -30.53 3.97
C GLY A 186 4.81 -30.45 2.56
N ASP A 187 5.37 -31.58 2.07
CA ASP A 187 6.00 -31.66 0.74
C ASP A 187 5.03 -31.48 -0.44
N LYS A 188 3.73 -31.37 -0.19
CA LYS A 188 2.76 -31.00 -1.25
C LYS A 188 3.01 -29.62 -1.83
N ILE A 189 3.86 -28.80 -1.17
CA ILE A 189 4.35 -27.53 -1.75
C ILE A 189 5.12 -27.72 -3.06
N TYR A 190 5.69 -28.91 -3.32
CA TYR A 190 6.42 -29.21 -4.55
C TYR A 190 5.55 -29.75 -5.67
N GLY A 191 4.25 -29.92 -5.43
CA GLY A 191 3.27 -30.40 -6.41
C GLY A 191 2.25 -29.33 -6.82
N ILE A 192 1.13 -29.79 -7.38
CA ILE A 192 0.03 -28.96 -7.88
C ILE A 192 -0.48 -27.96 -6.81
N ALA A 193 -0.56 -28.39 -5.54
CA ALA A 193 -0.99 -27.50 -4.46
C ALA A 193 -0.06 -26.29 -4.31
N GLY A 194 1.26 -26.50 -4.40
CA GLY A 194 2.22 -25.40 -4.39
C GLY A 194 2.12 -24.51 -5.64
N ASP A 195 1.91 -25.10 -6.81
CA ASP A 195 1.74 -24.33 -8.05
C ASP A 195 0.47 -23.45 -8.01
N LEU A 196 -0.63 -23.95 -7.44
CA LEU A 196 -1.84 -23.16 -7.23
C LEU A 196 -1.63 -22.01 -6.24
N ILE A 197 -0.89 -22.22 -5.17
CA ILE A 197 -0.55 -21.16 -4.20
C ILE A 197 0.26 -20.06 -4.88
N ASP A 198 1.29 -20.43 -5.63
CA ASP A 198 2.12 -19.44 -6.34
C ASP A 198 1.33 -18.76 -7.47
N LEU A 199 0.41 -19.45 -8.13
CA LEU A 199 -0.49 -18.88 -9.13
C LEU A 199 -1.35 -17.77 -8.51
N VAL A 200 -2.00 -18.05 -7.39
CA VAL A 200 -2.80 -17.05 -6.65
C VAL A 200 -1.94 -15.87 -6.24
N ALA A 201 -0.72 -16.10 -5.74
CA ALA A 201 0.19 -15.04 -5.34
C ALA A 201 0.60 -14.15 -6.52
N VAL A 202 0.87 -14.73 -7.70
CA VAL A 202 1.19 -13.98 -8.92
C VAL A 202 -0.01 -13.14 -9.37
N PHE A 203 -1.22 -13.73 -9.38
CA PHE A 203 -2.44 -13.00 -9.73
C PHE A 203 -2.71 -11.84 -8.76
N SER A 204 -2.65 -12.08 -7.46
CA SER A 204 -2.81 -11.03 -6.44
C SER A 204 -1.84 -9.88 -6.69
N THR A 205 -0.57 -10.20 -6.95
CA THR A 205 0.46 -9.20 -7.26
C THR A 205 0.13 -8.40 -8.53
N LEU A 206 -0.31 -9.06 -9.60
CA LEU A 206 -0.68 -8.39 -10.85
C LEU A 206 -1.83 -7.40 -10.63
N PHE A 207 -2.89 -7.80 -9.92
CA PHE A 207 -4.00 -6.89 -9.60
C PHE A 207 -3.56 -5.73 -8.71
N GLY A 208 -2.74 -6.00 -7.67
CA GLY A 208 -2.19 -4.96 -6.81
C GLY A 208 -1.38 -3.91 -7.59
N ILE A 209 -0.49 -4.36 -8.51
CA ILE A 209 0.29 -3.47 -9.38
C ILE A 209 -0.63 -2.65 -10.30
N THR A 210 -1.65 -3.28 -10.88
CA THR A 210 -2.59 -2.62 -11.80
C THR A 210 -3.34 -1.49 -11.10
N VAL A 211 -3.82 -1.69 -9.88
CA VAL A 211 -4.46 -0.64 -9.07
C VAL A 211 -3.50 0.53 -8.85
N SER A 212 -2.29 0.26 -8.38
CA SER A 212 -1.30 1.31 -8.10
C SER A 212 -0.88 2.07 -9.35
N LEU A 213 -0.70 1.35 -10.46
CA LEU A 213 -0.34 1.97 -11.76
C LEU A 213 -1.48 2.82 -12.30
N GLY A 214 -2.73 2.37 -12.15
CA GLY A 214 -3.93 3.11 -12.54
C GLY A 214 -4.10 4.40 -11.75
N LEU A 215 -3.97 4.35 -10.43
CA LEU A 215 -4.01 5.53 -9.56
C LEU A 215 -2.90 6.53 -9.93
N GLY A 216 -1.66 6.04 -10.13
CA GLY A 216 -0.52 6.87 -10.52
C GLY A 216 -0.69 7.51 -11.88
N ALA A 217 -1.18 6.78 -12.86
CA ALA A 217 -1.44 7.31 -14.19
C ALA A 217 -2.57 8.37 -14.17
N SER A 218 -3.62 8.14 -13.38
CA SER A 218 -4.68 9.12 -13.19
C SER A 218 -4.13 10.39 -12.56
N GLN A 219 -3.39 10.31 -11.47
CA GLN A 219 -2.82 11.47 -10.80
C GLN A 219 -1.83 12.24 -11.67
N MET A 220 -0.92 11.53 -12.39
CA MET A 220 -0.01 12.17 -13.33
C MET A 220 -0.76 12.87 -14.48
N SER A 221 -1.82 12.26 -15.00
CA SER A 221 -2.64 12.86 -16.04
C SER A 221 -3.33 14.12 -15.54
N SER A 222 -3.94 14.07 -14.36
CA SER A 222 -4.57 15.26 -13.74
C SER A 222 -3.56 16.37 -13.43
N GLY A 223 -2.32 16.02 -13.06
CA GLY A 223 -1.25 17.01 -12.91
C GLY A 223 -0.85 17.68 -14.22
N ILE A 224 -0.82 16.94 -15.31
CA ILE A 224 -0.54 17.50 -16.65
C ILE A 224 -1.70 18.38 -17.11
N GLU A 225 -2.95 17.97 -16.90
CA GLU A 225 -4.14 18.77 -17.16
C GLU A 225 -4.08 20.09 -16.39
N TYR A 226 -3.79 20.00 -15.10
CA TYR A 226 -3.68 21.17 -14.22
C TYR A 226 -2.60 22.17 -14.67
N LEU A 227 -1.42 21.67 -15.07
CA LEU A 227 -0.29 22.53 -15.45
C LEU A 227 -0.42 23.12 -16.86
N PHE A 228 -1.00 22.39 -17.80
CA PHE A 228 -0.97 22.73 -19.23
C PHE A 228 -2.36 22.98 -19.81
N GLY A 229 -3.44 22.81 -19.06
CA GLY A 229 -4.82 22.96 -19.55
C GLY A 229 -5.21 21.94 -20.62
N THR A 230 -4.56 20.79 -20.67
CA THR A 230 -4.72 19.77 -21.71
C THR A 230 -5.89 18.85 -21.38
N THR A 231 -6.81 18.63 -22.29
CA THR A 231 -7.90 17.66 -22.09
C THR A 231 -7.36 16.24 -22.01
N ILE A 232 -7.64 15.55 -20.91
CA ILE A 232 -7.21 14.17 -20.70
C ILE A 232 -8.17 13.19 -21.35
N THR A 233 -7.66 12.46 -22.34
CA THR A 233 -8.39 11.37 -22.99
C THR A 233 -7.97 10.01 -22.43
N PRO A 234 -8.79 8.94 -22.58
CA PRO A 234 -8.37 7.58 -22.23
C PRO A 234 -7.05 7.17 -22.92
N MET A 235 -6.84 7.57 -24.16
CA MET A 235 -5.60 7.30 -24.91
C MET A 235 -4.40 8.02 -24.29
N PHE A 236 -4.59 9.23 -23.76
CA PHE A 236 -3.55 9.93 -23.02
C PHE A 236 -3.14 9.18 -21.75
N LYS A 237 -4.11 8.71 -20.94
CA LYS A 237 -3.84 7.89 -19.74
C LYS A 237 -3.08 6.61 -20.09
N LEU A 238 -3.46 5.93 -21.18
CA LEU A 238 -2.73 4.75 -21.67
C LEU A 238 -1.28 5.09 -22.08
N SER A 239 -1.06 6.26 -22.68
CA SER A 239 0.30 6.72 -23.03
C SER A 239 1.14 6.95 -21.79
N VAL A 240 0.57 7.53 -20.72
CA VAL A 240 1.25 7.70 -19.43
C VAL A 240 1.63 6.33 -18.83
N VAL A 241 0.69 5.38 -18.82
CA VAL A 241 0.95 4.00 -18.36
C VAL A 241 2.10 3.37 -19.15
N LEU A 242 2.10 3.52 -20.48
CA LEU A 242 3.14 2.97 -21.35
C LEU A 242 4.52 3.57 -21.03
N VAL A 243 4.61 4.89 -20.91
CA VAL A 243 5.87 5.59 -20.58
C VAL A 243 6.40 5.13 -19.22
N VAL A 244 5.55 5.09 -18.19
CA VAL A 244 5.94 4.63 -16.85
C VAL A 244 6.41 3.17 -16.89
N SER A 245 5.71 2.31 -17.62
CA SER A 245 6.08 0.90 -17.77
C SER A 245 7.43 0.73 -18.48
N ILE A 246 7.73 1.54 -19.49
CA ILE A 246 9.04 1.56 -20.15
C ILE A 246 10.14 1.99 -19.17
N ILE A 247 9.93 3.09 -18.44
CA ILE A 247 10.90 3.57 -17.43
C ILE A 247 11.15 2.50 -16.37
N ALA A 248 10.10 1.88 -15.85
CA ALA A 248 10.20 0.80 -14.87
C ALA A 248 10.98 -0.41 -15.43
N THR A 249 10.68 -0.81 -16.66
CA THR A 249 11.37 -1.92 -17.34
C THR A 249 12.86 -1.62 -17.53
N VAL A 250 13.20 -0.45 -18.05
CA VAL A 250 14.60 0.01 -18.21
C VAL A 250 15.32 0.02 -16.85
N SER A 251 14.66 0.51 -15.82
CA SER A 251 15.21 0.52 -14.46
C SER A 251 15.52 -0.90 -13.95
N VAL A 252 14.58 -1.83 -14.10
CA VAL A 252 14.75 -3.23 -13.67
C VAL A 252 15.86 -3.93 -14.48
N VAL A 253 15.87 -3.78 -15.81
CA VAL A 253 16.89 -4.38 -16.70
C VAL A 253 18.29 -3.83 -16.42
N SER A 254 18.40 -2.55 -16.05
CA SER A 254 19.66 -1.91 -15.64
C SER A 254 20.22 -2.45 -14.31
N GLY A 255 19.39 -3.17 -13.55
CA GLY A 255 19.73 -3.86 -12.31
C GLY A 255 19.66 -3.00 -11.06
N LEU A 256 19.61 -3.69 -9.91
CA LEU A 256 19.42 -3.12 -8.58
C LEU A 256 20.38 -1.98 -8.23
N LYS A 257 21.65 -2.10 -8.62
CA LYS A 257 22.70 -1.14 -8.24
C LYS A 257 22.72 0.16 -9.07
N ARG A 258 22.07 0.18 -10.23
CA ARG A 258 22.07 1.34 -11.15
C ARG A 258 20.67 1.94 -11.31
N GLY A 259 19.75 1.24 -11.99
CA GLY A 259 18.44 1.76 -12.34
C GLY A 259 17.55 1.95 -11.12
N ILE A 260 17.32 0.88 -10.35
CA ILE A 260 16.43 0.92 -9.18
C ILE A 260 16.97 1.87 -8.11
N LYS A 261 18.27 1.81 -7.82
CA LYS A 261 18.90 2.71 -6.84
C LYS A 261 18.75 4.18 -7.24
N PHE A 262 19.04 4.52 -8.50
CA PHE A 262 18.94 5.90 -8.99
C PHE A 262 17.52 6.45 -8.87
N LEU A 263 16.50 5.69 -9.35
CA LEU A 263 15.11 6.12 -9.25
C LEU A 263 14.64 6.24 -7.79
N SER A 264 15.04 5.31 -6.94
CA SER A 264 14.68 5.36 -5.51
C SER A 264 15.28 6.56 -4.80
N GLU A 265 16.58 6.85 -5.03
CA GLU A 265 17.23 8.02 -4.44
C GLU A 265 16.62 9.33 -4.95
N THR A 266 16.34 9.44 -6.25
CA THR A 266 15.65 10.59 -6.84
C THR A 266 14.26 10.77 -6.22
N ASN A 267 13.48 9.69 -6.09
CA ASN A 267 12.17 9.74 -5.48
C ASN A 267 12.23 10.24 -4.02
N ILE A 268 13.19 9.74 -3.21
CA ILE A 268 13.34 10.19 -1.82
C ILE A 268 13.62 11.70 -1.77
N TRP A 269 14.50 12.22 -2.61
CA TRP A 269 14.82 13.66 -2.63
C TRP A 269 13.61 14.49 -3.06
N LEU A 270 12.88 14.06 -4.08
CA LEU A 270 11.65 14.74 -4.51
C LEU A 270 10.58 14.72 -3.41
N CYS A 271 10.41 13.59 -2.73
CA CYS A 271 9.49 13.49 -1.59
C CYS A 271 9.89 14.41 -0.44
N LEU A 272 11.17 14.49 -0.10
CA LEU A 272 11.65 15.37 0.96
C LEU A 272 11.50 16.85 0.61
N ILE A 273 11.75 17.23 -0.65
CA ILE A 273 11.56 18.60 -1.12
C ILE A 273 10.07 18.96 -1.02
N LEU A 274 9.19 18.09 -1.52
CA LEU A 274 7.74 18.32 -1.50
C LEU A 274 7.20 18.38 -0.08
N LEU A 275 7.61 17.46 0.80
CA LEU A 275 7.23 17.45 2.20
C LEU A 275 7.67 18.73 2.91
N SER A 276 8.92 19.16 2.67
CA SER A 276 9.45 20.41 3.24
C SER A 276 8.69 21.62 2.72
N PHE A 277 8.38 21.65 1.41
CA PHE A 277 7.58 22.71 0.83
C PHE A 277 6.24 22.84 1.54
N ILE A 278 5.46 21.76 1.65
CA ILE A 278 4.15 21.79 2.31
C ILE A 278 4.28 22.15 3.79
N LEU A 279 5.30 21.65 4.48
CA LEU A 279 5.52 21.96 5.89
C LEU A 279 5.75 23.48 6.13
N PHE A 280 6.51 24.14 5.25
CA PHE A 280 6.87 25.57 5.43
C PHE A 280 5.90 26.53 4.73
N ALA A 281 5.30 26.14 3.61
CA ALA A 281 4.33 26.95 2.88
C ALA A 281 2.89 26.79 3.43
N GLY A 282 2.61 25.68 4.09
CA GLY A 282 1.32 25.37 4.70
C GLY A 282 1.17 25.89 6.13
N PRO A 283 0.12 25.49 6.82
CA PRO A 283 -0.15 25.89 8.21
C PRO A 283 0.77 25.14 9.19
N THR A 284 2.04 25.51 9.24
CA THR A 284 3.12 24.81 9.99
C THR A 284 2.73 24.48 11.43
N ILE A 285 2.11 25.40 12.16
CA ILE A 285 1.70 25.18 13.57
C ILE A 285 0.64 24.09 13.66
N VAL A 286 -0.34 24.10 12.75
CA VAL A 286 -1.40 23.09 12.69
C VAL A 286 -0.79 21.72 12.34
N ILE A 287 0.11 21.68 11.38
CA ILE A 287 0.82 20.45 10.98
C ILE A 287 1.59 19.86 12.18
N LEU A 288 2.41 20.68 12.86
CA LEU A 288 3.21 20.22 14.01
C LEU A 288 2.34 19.77 15.18
N SER A 289 1.25 20.49 15.47
CA SER A 289 0.26 20.07 16.46
C SER A 289 -0.38 18.74 16.08
N SER A 290 -0.80 18.58 14.81
CA SER A 290 -1.44 17.36 14.29
C SER A 290 -0.48 16.16 14.25
N LEU A 291 0.82 16.37 14.06
CA LEU A 291 1.81 15.29 14.16
C LEU A 291 1.81 14.66 15.55
N PHE A 292 1.66 15.44 16.58
CA PHE A 292 1.59 14.94 17.94
C PHE A 292 0.19 14.41 18.28
N SER A 293 -0.84 15.27 18.18
CA SER A 293 -2.22 14.94 18.57
C SER A 293 -2.81 13.81 17.70
N GLY A 294 -2.65 13.87 16.39
CA GLY A 294 -3.16 12.84 15.47
C GLY A 294 -2.49 11.48 15.66
N THR A 295 -1.16 11.47 15.95
CA THR A 295 -0.47 10.21 16.27
C THR A 295 -0.96 9.62 17.59
N LEU A 296 -1.17 10.43 18.63
CA LEU A 296 -1.74 9.97 19.91
C LEU A 296 -3.18 9.48 19.75
N ASP A 297 -3.99 10.19 18.99
CA ASP A 297 -5.37 9.81 18.71
C ASP A 297 -5.43 8.46 17.96
N TYR A 298 -4.55 8.25 16.96
CA TYR A 298 -4.40 6.96 16.32
C TYR A 298 -4.01 5.84 17.31
N ILE A 299 -3.01 6.08 18.17
CA ILE A 299 -2.54 5.07 19.14
C ILE A 299 -3.66 4.66 20.09
N SER A 300 -4.48 5.60 20.53
CA SER A 300 -5.62 5.31 21.41
C SER A 300 -6.76 4.58 20.71
N SER A 301 -6.89 4.76 19.40
CA SER A 301 -8.03 4.29 18.60
C SER A 301 -7.72 3.05 17.75
N VAL A 302 -6.44 2.71 17.53
CA VAL A 302 -6.06 1.62 16.61
C VAL A 302 -6.65 0.27 17.01
N ILE A 303 -6.74 -0.05 18.31
CA ILE A 303 -7.28 -1.34 18.76
C ILE A 303 -8.79 -1.42 18.47
N PRO A 304 -9.65 -0.49 18.96
CA PRO A 304 -11.07 -0.55 18.65
C PRO A 304 -11.35 -0.49 17.13
N LEU A 305 -10.64 0.33 16.36
CA LEU A 305 -10.80 0.40 14.91
C LEU A 305 -10.42 -0.92 14.22
N SER A 306 -9.37 -1.61 14.71
CA SER A 306 -8.91 -2.88 14.11
C SER A 306 -9.94 -4.01 14.22
N PHE A 307 -10.86 -3.93 15.16
CA PHE A 307 -11.91 -4.95 15.35
C PHE A 307 -13.31 -4.43 14.99
N TRP A 308 -13.42 -3.18 14.56
CA TRP A 308 -14.71 -2.61 14.17
C TRP A 308 -15.19 -3.20 12.85
N VAL A 309 -16.38 -3.77 12.86
CA VAL A 309 -17.09 -4.29 11.68
C VAL A 309 -18.31 -3.40 11.45
N ASP A 310 -18.44 -2.86 10.26
CA ASP A 310 -19.57 -2.02 9.86
C ASP A 310 -20.89 -2.75 10.09
N PRO A 311 -21.76 -2.25 10.98
CA PRO A 311 -23.05 -2.88 11.27
C PRO A 311 -24.11 -2.59 10.21
N SER A 312 -23.87 -1.66 9.28
CA SER A 312 -24.81 -1.29 8.25
C SER A 312 -25.09 -2.45 7.29
N ILE A 313 -26.31 -2.49 6.75
CA ILE A 313 -26.73 -3.58 5.83
C ILE A 313 -25.90 -3.53 4.55
N GLU A 314 -25.73 -2.35 3.97
CA GLU A 314 -25.05 -2.18 2.68
C GLU A 314 -23.54 -2.16 2.79
N LYS A 315 -22.99 -1.81 3.95
CA LYS A 315 -21.53 -1.67 4.19
C LYS A 315 -20.78 -0.89 3.11
N THR A 316 -21.44 0.08 2.49
CA THR A 316 -20.92 0.82 1.33
C THR A 316 -19.60 1.52 1.66
N TRP A 317 -19.55 2.23 2.79
CA TRP A 317 -18.34 2.92 3.22
C TRP A 317 -17.21 1.92 3.52
N SER A 318 -17.50 0.88 4.30
CA SER A 318 -16.52 -0.14 4.67
C SER A 318 -15.95 -0.86 3.45
N THR A 319 -16.81 -1.15 2.44
CA THR A 319 -16.39 -1.78 1.19
C THR A 319 -15.48 -0.86 0.37
N SER A 320 -15.82 0.42 0.31
CA SER A 320 -15.05 1.40 -0.48
C SER A 320 -13.72 1.78 0.17
N TRP A 321 -13.58 1.62 1.49
CA TRP A 321 -12.42 2.07 2.23
C TRP A 321 -11.71 0.92 2.96
N THR A 322 -12.16 0.51 4.13
CA THR A 322 -11.41 -0.45 4.96
C THR A 322 -11.19 -1.79 4.27
N LEU A 323 -12.23 -2.37 3.64
CA LEU A 323 -12.11 -3.65 2.94
C LEU A 323 -11.30 -3.52 1.65
N PHE A 324 -11.44 -2.40 0.94
CA PHE A 324 -10.58 -2.06 -0.20
C PHE A 324 -9.12 -2.00 0.22
N TYR A 325 -8.77 -1.27 1.28
CA TYR A 325 -7.42 -1.19 1.78
C TYR A 325 -6.88 -2.56 2.21
N TRP A 326 -7.63 -3.34 2.99
CA TRP A 326 -7.16 -4.66 3.39
C TRP A 326 -6.96 -5.60 2.19
N GLY A 327 -7.86 -5.57 1.23
CA GLY A 327 -7.70 -6.28 -0.04
C GLY A 327 -6.45 -5.87 -0.80
N TRP A 328 -6.19 -4.56 -0.89
CA TRP A 328 -5.03 -4.01 -1.57
C TRP A 328 -3.72 -4.38 -0.87
N TRP A 329 -3.63 -4.22 0.47
CA TRP A 329 -2.47 -4.64 1.25
C TRP A 329 -2.20 -6.15 1.12
N ILE A 330 -3.23 -6.99 1.20
CA ILE A 330 -3.10 -8.43 1.05
C ILE A 330 -2.65 -8.80 -0.37
N ALA A 331 -3.20 -8.17 -1.40
CA ALA A 331 -2.82 -8.42 -2.79
C ALA A 331 -1.34 -8.10 -3.09
N TRP A 332 -0.81 -7.05 -2.48
CA TRP A 332 0.61 -6.70 -2.57
C TRP A 332 1.52 -7.55 -1.67
N GLY A 333 0.95 -8.22 -0.68
CA GLY A 333 1.68 -9.00 0.33
C GLY A 333 2.73 -9.96 -0.23
N PRO A 334 2.44 -10.78 -1.24
CA PRO A 334 3.41 -11.71 -1.84
C PRO A 334 4.65 -11.01 -2.38
N PHE A 335 4.48 -9.92 -3.12
CA PHE A 335 5.58 -9.19 -3.74
C PHE A 335 6.40 -8.40 -2.71
N VAL A 336 5.75 -7.56 -1.90
CA VAL A 336 6.43 -6.72 -0.91
C VAL A 336 7.03 -7.57 0.20
N GLY A 337 6.32 -8.60 0.66
CA GLY A 337 6.84 -9.54 1.66
C GLY A 337 8.08 -10.29 1.17
N MET A 338 8.09 -10.73 -0.07
CA MET A 338 9.28 -11.36 -0.69
C MET A 338 10.46 -10.37 -0.73
N PHE A 339 10.22 -9.14 -1.13
CA PHE A 339 11.24 -8.09 -1.13
C PHE A 339 11.78 -7.84 0.30
N MET A 340 10.89 -7.67 1.28
CA MET A 340 11.27 -7.49 2.68
C MET A 340 12.10 -8.66 3.22
N ALA A 341 11.71 -9.91 2.90
CA ALA A 341 12.49 -11.09 3.26
C ALA A 341 13.90 -11.02 2.65
N ARG A 342 13.98 -10.70 1.37
CA ARG A 342 15.25 -10.67 0.60
C ARG A 342 16.26 -9.68 1.18
N ILE A 343 15.82 -8.50 1.55
CA ILE A 343 16.71 -7.46 2.10
C ILE A 343 17.00 -7.63 3.60
N SER A 344 16.30 -8.53 4.28
CA SER A 344 16.38 -8.70 5.73
C SER A 344 17.13 -9.96 6.18
N ARG A 345 17.76 -10.68 5.26
CA ARG A 345 18.56 -11.86 5.58
C ARG A 345 19.62 -11.55 6.64
N GLY A 346 19.75 -12.42 7.66
CA GLY A 346 20.68 -12.26 8.78
C GLY A 346 20.21 -11.34 9.91
N ARG A 347 19.08 -10.63 9.78
CA ARG A 347 18.47 -9.84 10.85
C ARG A 347 17.72 -10.74 11.83
N THR A 348 17.59 -10.29 13.07
CA THR A 348 16.69 -10.96 14.03
C THR A 348 15.23 -10.70 13.68
N ILE A 349 14.33 -11.59 14.10
CA ILE A 349 12.88 -11.42 13.95
C ILE A 349 12.44 -10.08 14.57
N ARG A 350 12.96 -9.72 15.74
CA ARG A 350 12.68 -8.44 16.39
C ARG A 350 13.10 -7.25 15.53
N GLU A 351 14.34 -7.24 15.03
CA GLU A 351 14.81 -6.18 14.14
C GLU A 351 13.96 -6.10 12.87
N TYR A 352 13.61 -7.26 12.32
CA TYR A 352 12.78 -7.36 11.13
C TYR A 352 11.40 -6.75 11.37
N VAL A 353 10.66 -7.25 12.36
CA VAL A 353 9.28 -6.82 12.62
C VAL A 353 9.22 -5.33 12.95
N LEU A 354 10.06 -4.87 13.87
CA LEU A 354 10.07 -3.44 14.25
C LEU A 354 10.46 -2.54 13.06
N GLY A 355 11.44 -2.98 12.27
CA GLY A 355 11.88 -2.21 11.11
C GLY A 355 10.89 -2.20 9.95
N THR A 356 10.17 -3.30 9.70
CA THR A 356 9.23 -3.41 8.59
C THR A 356 7.81 -2.87 8.91
N ILE A 357 7.50 -2.66 10.19
CA ILE A 357 6.20 -2.10 10.60
C ILE A 357 6.38 -0.66 11.10
N ILE A 358 7.16 -0.46 12.16
CA ILE A 358 7.21 0.84 12.85
C ILE A 358 7.85 1.93 11.98
N PHE A 359 8.94 1.60 11.28
CA PHE A 359 9.65 2.61 10.48
C PHE A 359 8.81 3.14 9.31
N PRO A 360 8.19 2.29 8.46
CA PRO A 360 7.34 2.79 7.38
C PRO A 360 6.08 3.52 7.90
N VAL A 361 5.47 3.05 8.99
CA VAL A 361 4.33 3.73 9.63
C VAL A 361 4.73 5.13 10.09
N ALA A 362 5.86 5.28 10.76
CA ALA A 362 6.31 6.60 11.22
C ALA A 362 6.50 7.59 10.06
N ILE A 363 7.13 7.15 8.97
CA ILE A 363 7.32 7.99 7.78
C ILE A 363 5.98 8.27 7.07
N GLY A 364 5.14 7.24 6.94
CA GLY A 364 3.80 7.39 6.36
C GLY A 364 2.95 8.39 7.16
N PHE A 365 3.03 8.37 8.48
CA PHE A 365 2.31 9.31 9.33
C PHE A 365 2.80 10.75 9.14
N ILE A 366 4.12 10.96 9.06
CA ILE A 366 4.65 12.30 8.76
C ILE A 366 4.06 12.79 7.43
N TRP A 367 4.06 11.96 6.40
CA TRP A 367 3.50 12.32 5.09
C TRP A 367 2.01 12.63 5.17
N LEU A 368 1.22 11.67 5.66
CA LEU A 368 -0.24 11.77 5.71
C LEU A 368 -0.73 12.91 6.62
N ILE A 369 0.01 13.23 7.68
CA ILE A 369 -0.35 14.34 8.54
C ILE A 369 0.04 15.67 7.90
N VAL A 370 1.23 15.78 7.30
CA VAL A 370 1.64 17.02 6.64
C VAL A 370 0.64 17.39 5.54
N PHE A 371 0.29 16.45 4.67
CA PHE A 371 -0.66 16.70 3.59
C PHE A 371 -2.10 16.77 4.08
N GLY A 372 -2.52 15.82 4.90
CA GLY A 372 -3.90 15.72 5.40
C GLY A 372 -4.29 16.90 6.29
N ALA A 373 -3.45 17.26 7.28
CA ALA A 373 -3.74 18.40 8.14
C ALA A 373 -3.75 19.73 7.36
N THR A 374 -2.88 19.88 6.34
CA THR A 374 -2.91 21.03 5.44
C THR A 374 -4.24 21.10 4.69
N ALA A 375 -4.66 20.01 4.09
CA ALA A 375 -5.91 19.94 3.33
C ALA A 375 -7.14 20.18 4.22
N LEU A 376 -7.19 19.52 5.38
CA LEU A 376 -8.27 19.71 6.35
C LEU A 376 -8.33 21.17 6.85
N HIS A 377 -7.20 21.81 7.09
CA HIS A 377 -7.13 23.21 7.49
C HIS A 377 -7.60 24.15 6.37
N ILE A 378 -7.18 23.94 5.14
CA ILE A 378 -7.65 24.72 3.97
C ILE A 378 -9.17 24.59 3.83
N GLN A 379 -9.72 23.37 3.99
CA GLN A 379 -11.15 23.15 3.84
C GLN A 379 -11.97 23.77 4.99
N SER A 380 -11.52 23.64 6.24
CA SER A 380 -12.34 24.02 7.41
C SER A 380 -12.11 25.44 7.89
N SER A 381 -10.91 26.01 7.70
CA SER A 381 -10.51 27.31 8.23
C SER A 381 -9.94 28.27 7.19
N GLY A 382 -9.68 27.76 5.98
CA GLY A 382 -9.13 28.50 4.86
C GLY A 382 -10.17 28.79 3.79
N PRO A 383 -9.76 28.93 2.52
CA PRO A 383 -10.65 29.27 1.39
C PRO A 383 -11.67 28.16 1.03
N GLY A 384 -11.47 26.92 1.49
CA GLY A 384 -12.33 25.80 1.12
C GLY A 384 -12.08 25.31 -0.33
N GLY A 385 -13.04 24.55 -0.89
CA GLY A 385 -13.02 24.12 -2.30
C GLY A 385 -12.34 22.77 -2.54
N LEU A 386 -11.84 22.08 -1.49
CA LEU A 386 -11.23 20.74 -1.64
C LEU A 386 -12.28 19.63 -1.67
N VAL A 387 -13.41 19.82 -0.99
CA VAL A 387 -14.55 18.90 -1.04
C VAL A 387 -15.09 18.80 -2.44
N GLU A 388 -15.30 19.93 -3.09
CA GLU A 388 -15.79 20.01 -4.46
C GLU A 388 -14.81 19.35 -5.43
N ALA A 389 -13.51 19.65 -5.30
CA ALA A 389 -12.46 19.08 -6.14
C ALA A 389 -12.39 17.53 -6.00
N VAL A 390 -12.49 17.00 -4.77
CA VAL A 390 -12.48 15.55 -4.52
C VAL A 390 -13.74 14.88 -5.10
N ASN A 391 -14.89 15.54 -5.02
CA ASN A 391 -16.15 15.00 -5.53
C ASN A 391 -16.22 15.05 -7.07
N GLU A 392 -15.53 16.00 -7.69
CA GLU A 392 -15.44 16.12 -9.15
C GLU A 392 -14.42 15.11 -9.72
N ASP A 393 -13.20 15.15 -9.23
CA ASP A 393 -12.13 14.20 -9.59
C ASP A 393 -11.15 14.06 -8.42
N ILE A 394 -11.20 12.94 -7.72
CA ILE A 394 -10.34 12.63 -6.59
C ILE A 394 -8.83 12.75 -6.91
N SER A 395 -8.43 12.57 -8.17
CA SER A 395 -7.03 12.67 -8.60
C SER A 395 -6.49 14.10 -8.66
N GLN A 396 -7.38 15.10 -8.63
CA GLN A 396 -7.02 16.52 -8.60
C GLN A 396 -6.80 17.09 -7.21
N ALA A 397 -7.22 16.37 -6.17
CA ALA A 397 -7.22 16.86 -4.79
C ALA A 397 -5.88 17.47 -4.34
N VAL A 398 -4.77 16.81 -4.64
CA VAL A 398 -3.43 17.27 -4.27
C VAL A 398 -3.02 18.55 -5.02
N PHE A 399 -3.36 18.68 -6.30
CA PHE A 399 -3.03 19.86 -7.12
C PHE A 399 -3.85 21.07 -6.65
N ARG A 400 -5.13 20.85 -6.36
CA ARG A 400 -5.98 21.89 -5.79
C ARG A 400 -5.48 22.35 -4.41
N THR A 401 -4.92 21.45 -3.62
CA THR A 401 -4.28 21.83 -2.36
C THR A 401 -3.10 22.78 -2.59
N TYR A 402 -2.25 22.52 -3.58
CA TYR A 402 -1.12 23.41 -3.91
C TYR A 402 -1.58 24.79 -4.37
N GLU A 403 -2.63 24.87 -5.16
CA GLU A 403 -3.21 26.13 -5.62
C GLU A 403 -3.76 26.97 -4.47
N LEU A 404 -4.35 26.31 -3.47
CA LEU A 404 -4.97 26.98 -2.32
C LEU A 404 -3.97 27.27 -1.18
N LEU A 405 -2.71 26.86 -1.30
CA LEU A 405 -1.65 27.33 -0.43
C LEU A 405 -1.41 28.81 -0.77
N ASN A 406 -1.67 29.70 0.19
CA ASN A 406 -1.40 31.14 0.07
C ASN A 406 0.11 31.39 0.05
N VAL A 407 0.73 31.14 -1.08
CA VAL A 407 2.15 31.43 -1.29
C VAL A 407 2.20 32.60 -2.26
N ASP A 408 2.32 33.80 -1.72
CA ASP A 408 2.65 34.98 -2.52
C ASP A 408 4.09 34.81 -3.02
N TRP A 409 4.25 34.45 -4.32
CA TRP A 409 5.52 34.39 -5.01
C TRP A 409 5.89 35.76 -5.58
#